data_9fe1e23027c8a7c1c2909693b582a645
#
_entry.id   9fe1e23027c8a7c1c2909693b582a645
#
_cell.length_a   1.000
_cell.length_b   1.000
_cell.length_c   1.000
_cell.angle_alpha   90.00
_cell.angle_beta   90.00
_cell.angle_gamma   90.00
#
_symmetry.space_group_name_H-M   'P 1'
#
loop_
_entity.id
_entity.type
_entity.pdbx_description
1 polymer ?
#
loop_
_entity_poly.entity_id
_entity_poly.type
_entity_poly.pdbx_seq_one_letter_code
_entity_poly.pdbx_strand_id
1 'polypeptide(L)'
;MSSSFGDSVRISIFGESHGEAIGVVLDNLPAGCSIDEEQLALQMARRAPGRDLASTPRSEGDRVRIVSGLLNGKTTGAPLCGMIENTNTRSSDYESLRVLPRPGHADYTGAVRYNGANDVRGGGHFSGRLTAPLTFAGAVCRQILSVHGIRIGAHALRIASVTDTAFDPVEIPDALLERLSTEYFSLIDRSAEAAMRQEIEAARKFADSVGGVVECAVTGVPAGIGSPMFCGVETGSYTHLTL
;
A
#
# COMPACT_ATOMS: atom_id res chain seq x y z
N MET A 1 -18.59 -7.40 -0.18
CA MET A 1 -17.16 -7.25 -0.04
C MET A 1 -16.90 -6.50 1.25
N SER A 2 -15.90 -6.92 1.96
CA SER A 2 -15.48 -6.29 3.20
C SER A 2 -14.21 -5.47 2.95
N SER A 3 -14.01 -4.39 3.71
CA SER A 3 -12.72 -3.71 3.82
C SER A 3 -11.79 -4.41 4.81
N SER A 4 -12.10 -5.66 5.14
CA SER A 4 -11.34 -6.52 6.06
C SER A 4 -10.77 -7.71 5.32
N PHE A 5 -9.55 -8.10 5.69
CA PHE A 5 -8.79 -9.20 5.12
C PHE A 5 -8.07 -9.97 6.23
N GLY A 6 -7.85 -11.28 6.00
CA GLY A 6 -7.10 -12.17 6.87
C GLY A 6 -7.97 -13.02 7.81
N ASP A 7 -7.45 -14.17 8.19
CA ASP A 7 -8.12 -15.11 9.09
C ASP A 7 -7.54 -15.05 10.50
N SER A 8 -6.25 -15.29 10.65
CA SER A 8 -5.56 -15.25 11.95
C SER A 8 -5.24 -13.83 12.37
N VAL A 9 -4.41 -13.13 11.61
CA VAL A 9 -4.25 -11.68 11.72
C VAL A 9 -5.25 -11.03 10.78
N ARG A 10 -6.07 -10.14 11.28
CA ARG A 10 -7.10 -9.44 10.50
C ARG A 10 -6.75 -7.97 10.36
N ILE A 11 -6.90 -7.46 9.16
CA ILE A 11 -6.83 -6.03 8.89
C ILE A 11 -8.19 -5.51 8.48
N SER A 12 -8.55 -4.33 8.95
CA SER A 12 -9.74 -3.60 8.50
C SER A 12 -9.35 -2.17 8.17
N ILE A 13 -9.51 -1.79 6.90
CA ILE A 13 -9.24 -0.44 6.42
C ILE A 13 -10.54 0.37 6.49
N PHE A 14 -10.45 1.60 6.99
CA PHE A 14 -11.61 2.48 7.14
C PHE A 14 -11.31 3.90 6.67
N GLY A 15 -12.37 4.67 6.51
CA GLY A 15 -12.33 6.07 6.09
C GLY A 15 -12.45 6.27 4.58
N GLU A 16 -12.54 7.52 4.16
CA GLU A 16 -12.69 7.98 2.78
C GLU A 16 -11.63 9.05 2.45
N SER A 17 -11.29 9.17 1.17
CA SER A 17 -10.22 10.07 0.70
C SER A 17 -10.38 11.53 1.14
N HIS A 18 -11.62 12.02 1.22
CA HIS A 18 -11.96 13.38 1.62
C HIS A 18 -12.82 13.41 2.90
N GLY A 19 -12.88 12.28 3.62
CA GLY A 19 -13.38 12.23 4.99
C GLY A 19 -12.37 12.84 5.97
N GLU A 20 -12.69 12.83 7.23
CA GLU A 20 -11.87 13.40 8.31
C GLU A 20 -10.52 12.68 8.43
N ALA A 21 -10.55 11.35 8.35
CA ALA A 21 -9.37 10.51 8.45
C ALA A 21 -9.55 9.20 7.67
N ILE A 22 -8.42 8.55 7.40
CA ILE A 22 -8.35 7.16 6.96
C ILE A 22 -7.53 6.38 7.97
N GLY A 23 -7.71 5.05 8.04
CA GLY A 23 -6.92 4.26 8.97
C GLY A 23 -7.08 2.77 8.77
N VAL A 24 -6.40 2.03 9.63
CA VAL A 24 -6.45 0.58 9.67
C VAL A 24 -6.48 0.08 11.12
N VAL A 25 -7.21 -0.99 11.33
CA VAL A 25 -7.15 -1.81 12.53
C VAL A 25 -6.50 -3.14 12.17
N LEU A 26 -5.42 -3.49 12.89
CA LEU A 26 -4.80 -4.81 12.85
C LEU A 26 -5.23 -5.56 14.12
N ASP A 27 -5.99 -6.61 13.95
CA ASP A 27 -6.45 -7.44 15.05
C ASP A 27 -5.67 -8.75 15.14
N ASN A 28 -5.55 -9.27 16.35
CA ASN A 28 -4.87 -10.52 16.68
C ASN A 28 -3.35 -10.53 16.35
N LEU A 29 -2.68 -9.38 16.51
CA LEU A 29 -1.22 -9.34 16.49
C LEU A 29 -0.66 -10.00 17.77
N PRO A 30 0.47 -10.72 17.68
CA PRO A 30 1.16 -11.25 18.87
C PRO A 30 1.49 -10.11 19.84
N ALA A 31 1.27 -10.32 21.14
CA ALA A 31 1.65 -9.37 22.17
C ALA A 31 3.17 -9.37 22.42
N GLY A 32 3.71 -8.22 22.80
CA GLY A 32 5.12 -8.07 23.18
C GLY A 32 6.09 -7.89 22.01
N CYS A 33 5.62 -7.85 20.75
CA CYS A 33 6.48 -7.59 19.61
C CYS A 33 6.95 -6.12 19.64
N SER A 34 8.26 -5.91 19.51
CA SER A 34 8.83 -4.57 19.41
C SER A 34 8.52 -3.96 18.04
N ILE A 35 8.05 -2.73 18.05
CA ILE A 35 7.75 -1.94 16.86
C ILE A 35 8.60 -0.67 16.90
N ASP A 36 9.42 -0.50 15.89
CA ASP A 36 10.22 0.69 15.65
C ASP A 36 9.39 1.72 14.89
N GLU A 37 9.01 2.80 15.55
CA GLU A 37 8.18 3.86 14.96
C GLU A 37 8.95 4.69 13.91
N GLU A 38 10.29 4.76 13.97
CA GLU A 38 11.10 5.44 12.95
C GLU A 38 11.06 4.64 11.64
N GLN A 39 11.15 3.32 11.71
CA GLN A 39 10.98 2.45 10.55
C GLN A 39 9.57 2.53 9.97
N LEU A 40 8.53 2.65 10.81
CA LEU A 40 7.17 2.90 10.32
C LEU A 40 7.11 4.24 9.58
N ALA A 41 7.65 5.30 10.16
CA ALA A 41 7.68 6.62 9.55
C ALA A 41 8.43 6.63 8.21
N LEU A 42 9.53 5.87 8.10
CA LEU A 42 10.27 5.69 6.84
C LEU A 42 9.38 5.06 5.74
N GLN A 43 8.66 3.98 6.06
CA GLN A 43 7.78 3.33 5.08
C GLN A 43 6.63 4.25 4.66
N MET A 44 6.04 4.97 5.59
CA MET A 44 5.00 5.96 5.30
C MET A 44 5.53 7.09 4.43
N ALA A 45 6.72 7.59 4.72
CA ALA A 45 7.38 8.62 3.94
C ALA A 45 7.71 8.15 2.51
N ARG A 46 8.06 6.88 2.29
CA ARG A 46 8.27 6.30 0.94
C ARG A 46 6.99 6.32 0.12
N ARG A 47 5.87 6.02 0.74
CA ARG A 47 4.56 6.02 0.10
C ARG A 47 4.00 7.44 -0.11
N ALA A 48 4.30 8.39 0.77
CA ALA A 48 3.70 9.72 0.77
C ALA A 48 3.83 10.42 -0.60
N PRO A 49 2.75 11.02 -1.11
CA PRO A 49 2.75 11.71 -2.41
C PRO A 49 3.49 13.06 -2.34
N GLY A 50 3.78 13.65 -3.51
CA GLY A 50 4.31 15.01 -3.60
C GLY A 50 5.82 15.12 -3.57
N ARG A 51 6.56 14.00 -3.68
CA ARG A 51 8.03 14.03 -3.66
C ARG A 51 8.68 14.41 -4.99
N ASP A 52 8.03 14.07 -6.10
CA ASP A 52 8.55 14.31 -7.44
C ASP A 52 7.43 14.46 -8.49
N LEU A 53 7.84 14.70 -9.74
CA LEU A 53 6.92 14.87 -10.86
C LEU A 53 6.16 13.58 -11.24
N ALA A 54 6.62 12.42 -10.82
CA ALA A 54 5.95 11.14 -11.06
C ALA A 54 4.83 10.87 -10.04
N SER A 55 4.76 11.63 -8.95
CA SER A 55 3.71 11.53 -7.94
C SER A 55 2.56 12.52 -8.20
N THR A 56 1.42 12.30 -7.52
CA THR A 56 0.29 13.24 -7.59
C THR A 56 0.67 14.59 -6.98
N PRO A 57 0.04 15.72 -7.41
CA PRO A 57 0.31 17.04 -6.85
C PRO A 57 -0.21 17.20 -5.40
N ARG A 58 -0.98 16.24 -4.89
CA ARG A 58 -1.46 16.22 -3.50
C ARG A 58 -0.26 16.07 -2.58
N SER A 59 -0.10 16.98 -1.63
CA SER A 59 0.94 16.89 -0.61
C SER A 59 0.31 16.52 0.72
N GLU A 60 0.65 15.35 1.23
CA GLU A 60 0.23 14.86 2.53
C GLU A 60 1.40 14.17 3.22
N GLY A 61 1.60 14.45 4.50
CA GLY A 61 2.73 13.90 5.26
C GLY A 61 2.55 12.44 5.67
N ASP A 62 1.37 11.85 5.45
CA ASP A 62 1.00 10.48 5.83
C ASP A 62 1.41 10.10 7.26
N ARG A 63 1.40 11.08 8.16
CA ARG A 63 1.78 10.85 9.55
C ARG A 63 0.72 10.01 10.25
N VAL A 64 1.12 8.83 10.69
CA VAL A 64 0.22 7.92 11.41
C VAL A 64 0.20 8.27 12.90
N ARG A 65 -0.98 8.36 13.46
CA ARG A 65 -1.21 8.40 14.90
C ARG A 65 -1.71 7.02 15.35
N ILE A 66 -0.92 6.33 16.15
CA ILE A 66 -1.32 5.05 16.75
C ILE A 66 -2.18 5.36 17.96
N VAL A 67 -3.42 4.90 17.96
CA VAL A 67 -4.40 5.21 19.01
C VAL A 67 -4.71 4.04 19.93
N SER A 68 -4.30 2.82 19.57
CA SER A 68 -4.50 1.58 20.33
C SER A 68 -3.47 0.53 19.93
N GLY A 69 -3.26 -0.47 20.79
CA GLY A 69 -2.51 -1.68 20.50
C GLY A 69 -0.99 -1.56 20.62
N LEU A 70 -0.46 -0.40 21.00
CA LEU A 70 0.97 -0.18 21.23
C LEU A 70 1.19 0.51 22.60
N LEU A 71 2.14 -0.01 23.37
CA LEU A 71 2.58 0.58 24.65
C LEU A 71 4.09 0.44 24.76
N ASN A 72 4.78 1.57 25.01
CA ASN A 72 6.25 1.62 25.12
C ASN A 72 6.96 0.91 23.96
N GLY A 73 6.51 1.13 22.72
CA GLY A 73 7.07 0.53 21.51
C GLY A 73 6.81 -0.97 21.33
N LYS A 74 5.86 -1.55 22.11
CA LYS A 74 5.52 -2.98 22.00
C LYS A 74 4.03 -3.18 21.78
N THR A 75 3.69 -4.18 20.98
CA THR A 75 2.30 -4.62 20.80
C THR A 75 1.71 -5.12 22.10
N THR A 76 0.46 -4.76 22.39
CA THR A 76 -0.21 -5.13 23.66
C THR A 76 -1.07 -6.39 23.55
N GLY A 77 -1.35 -6.84 22.30
CA GLY A 77 -2.33 -7.88 22.00
C GLY A 77 -3.76 -7.34 21.82
N ALA A 78 -4.02 -6.10 22.21
CA ALA A 78 -5.24 -5.40 21.81
C ALA A 78 -5.15 -5.01 20.31
N PRO A 79 -6.27 -4.79 19.60
CA PRO A 79 -6.24 -4.32 18.24
C PRO A 79 -5.37 -3.08 18.07
N LEU A 80 -4.39 -3.13 17.17
CA LEU A 80 -3.54 -1.99 16.84
C LEU A 80 -4.27 -1.12 15.83
N CYS A 81 -4.51 0.13 16.19
CA CYS A 81 -5.20 1.09 15.34
C CYS A 81 -4.27 2.24 14.96
N GLY A 82 -4.02 2.38 13.65
CA GLY A 82 -3.30 3.50 13.05
C GLY A 82 -4.24 4.40 12.26
N MET A 83 -4.19 5.70 12.52
CA MET A 83 -5.03 6.72 11.91
C MET A 83 -4.19 7.79 11.21
N ILE A 84 -4.63 8.23 10.04
CA ILE A 84 -4.00 9.29 9.23
C ILE A 84 -5.07 10.35 8.97
N GLU A 85 -4.86 11.56 9.42
CA GLU A 85 -5.75 12.69 9.16
C GLU A 85 -5.61 13.16 7.72
N ASN A 86 -6.73 13.50 7.08
CA ASN A 86 -6.74 14.09 5.76
C ASN A 86 -6.67 15.61 5.89
N THR A 87 -5.55 16.20 5.50
CA THR A 87 -5.30 17.63 5.65
C THR A 87 -5.52 18.43 4.36
N ASN A 88 -5.49 17.77 3.20
CA ASN A 88 -5.62 18.41 1.90
C ASN A 88 -6.89 17.92 1.15
N THR A 89 -8.06 18.41 1.59
CA THR A 89 -9.36 18.05 1.03
C THR A 89 -10.02 19.25 0.32
N ARG A 90 -10.25 19.14 -0.99
CA ARG A 90 -11.02 20.11 -1.80
C ARG A 90 -12.35 19.47 -2.20
N SER A 91 -13.34 19.55 -1.34
CA SER A 91 -14.60 18.83 -1.50
C SER A 91 -15.52 19.37 -2.58
N SER A 92 -15.44 20.67 -2.89
CA SER A 92 -16.28 21.34 -3.91
C SER A 92 -16.10 20.78 -5.33
N ASP A 93 -14.92 20.26 -5.65
CA ASP A 93 -14.58 19.80 -7.00
C ASP A 93 -15.30 18.49 -7.38
N TYR A 94 -15.99 17.84 -6.45
CA TYR A 94 -16.52 16.48 -6.61
C TYR A 94 -18.06 16.37 -6.59
N GLU A 95 -18.79 17.47 -6.40
CA GLU A 95 -20.27 17.42 -6.31
C GLU A 95 -20.91 16.90 -7.60
N SER A 96 -20.35 17.27 -8.76
CA SER A 96 -20.85 16.83 -10.06
C SER A 96 -20.70 15.31 -10.29
N LEU A 97 -19.79 14.65 -9.58
CA LEU A 97 -19.54 13.21 -9.76
C LEU A 97 -20.69 12.29 -9.29
N ARG A 98 -21.63 12.83 -8.51
CA ARG A 98 -22.87 12.09 -8.17
C ARG A 98 -23.74 11.86 -9.40
N VAL A 99 -23.68 12.74 -10.39
CA VAL A 99 -24.52 12.73 -11.58
C VAL A 99 -23.72 12.32 -12.82
N LEU A 100 -22.42 12.70 -12.87
CA LEU A 100 -21.51 12.44 -13.99
C LEU A 100 -20.32 11.62 -13.51
N PRO A 101 -20.46 10.28 -13.43
CA PRO A 101 -19.39 9.40 -13.00
C PRO A 101 -18.22 9.43 -13.99
N ARG A 102 -16.99 9.44 -13.48
CA ARG A 102 -15.77 9.42 -14.30
C ARG A 102 -15.54 8.05 -14.92
N PRO A 103 -15.19 7.97 -16.19
CA PRO A 103 -14.66 6.75 -16.78
C PRO A 103 -13.36 6.31 -16.08
N GLY A 104 -13.17 5.01 -15.93
CA GLY A 104 -11.96 4.45 -15.29
C GLY A 104 -11.91 4.54 -13.76
N HIS A 105 -12.96 5.07 -13.13
CA HIS A 105 -13.11 5.11 -11.66
C HIS A 105 -14.31 4.28 -11.20
N ALA A 106 -14.40 4.00 -9.90
CA ALA A 106 -15.50 3.25 -9.30
C ALA A 106 -16.73 4.13 -8.98
N ASP A 107 -16.84 5.33 -9.55
CA ASP A 107 -17.93 6.27 -9.22
C ASP A 107 -19.30 5.66 -9.52
N TYR A 108 -19.51 5.11 -10.73
CA TYR A 108 -20.77 4.48 -11.12
C TYR A 108 -21.04 3.18 -10.35
N THR A 109 -20.08 2.28 -10.34
CA THR A 109 -20.25 0.96 -9.68
C THR A 109 -20.37 1.10 -8.17
N GLY A 110 -19.70 2.07 -7.57
CA GLY A 110 -19.85 2.43 -6.17
C GLY A 110 -21.23 2.99 -5.85
N ALA A 111 -21.77 3.87 -6.69
CA ALA A 111 -23.13 4.41 -6.54
C ALA A 111 -24.18 3.30 -6.61
N VAL A 112 -24.05 2.40 -7.58
CA VAL A 112 -24.96 1.23 -7.70
C VAL A 112 -24.87 0.33 -6.47
N ARG A 113 -23.64 0.00 -6.05
CA ARG A 113 -23.39 -0.89 -4.91
C ARG A 113 -23.97 -0.36 -3.60
N TYR A 114 -23.86 0.93 -3.36
CA TYR A 114 -24.22 1.59 -2.10
C TYR A 114 -25.49 2.45 -2.21
N ASN A 115 -26.28 2.26 -3.27
CA ASN A 115 -27.53 3.02 -3.51
C ASN A 115 -27.33 4.54 -3.45
N GLY A 116 -26.21 5.04 -3.98
CA GLY A 116 -25.86 6.46 -3.98
C GLY A 116 -25.44 7.05 -2.63
N ALA A 117 -25.33 6.23 -1.57
CA ALA A 117 -24.94 6.70 -0.24
C ALA A 117 -23.42 6.81 -0.02
N ASN A 118 -22.62 6.33 -0.98
CA ASN A 118 -21.16 6.41 -0.89
C ASN A 118 -20.65 7.85 -0.97
N ASP A 119 -19.56 8.14 -0.28
CA ASP A 119 -18.83 9.40 -0.46
C ASP A 119 -18.09 9.37 -1.81
N VAL A 120 -18.47 10.27 -2.72
CA VAL A 120 -17.86 10.37 -4.05
C VAL A 120 -16.63 11.28 -4.06
N ARG A 121 -16.38 12.05 -3.01
CA ARG A 121 -15.31 13.03 -2.93
C ARG A 121 -13.93 12.33 -3.01
N GLY A 122 -13.14 12.70 -4.02
CA GLY A 122 -11.83 12.10 -4.24
C GLY A 122 -11.82 10.59 -4.47
N GLY A 123 -12.98 10.00 -4.87
CA GLY A 123 -13.19 8.56 -5.02
C GLY A 123 -13.55 7.83 -3.73
N GLY A 124 -13.70 8.55 -2.61
CA GLY A 124 -14.17 8.01 -1.33
C GLY A 124 -13.31 6.84 -0.84
N HIS A 125 -13.97 5.74 -0.51
CA HIS A 125 -13.30 4.50 -0.06
C HIS A 125 -12.64 3.71 -1.21
N PHE A 126 -12.92 4.05 -2.48
CA PHE A 126 -12.27 3.44 -3.66
C PHE A 126 -10.98 4.18 -4.07
N SER A 127 -10.62 5.23 -3.36
CA SER A 127 -9.45 6.03 -3.66
C SER A 127 -8.14 5.29 -3.41
N GLY A 128 -7.13 5.52 -4.26
CA GLY A 128 -5.75 5.08 -4.01
C GLY A 128 -5.14 5.64 -2.71
N ARG A 129 -5.78 6.65 -2.10
CA ARG A 129 -5.44 7.15 -0.77
C ARG A 129 -5.48 6.07 0.31
N LEU A 130 -6.39 5.09 0.17
CA LEU A 130 -6.57 3.98 1.11
C LEU A 130 -5.39 2.98 1.12
N THR A 131 -4.44 3.11 0.20
CA THR A 131 -3.18 2.36 0.25
C THR A 131 -2.25 2.86 1.37
N ALA A 132 -2.43 4.07 1.91
CA ALA A 132 -1.61 4.56 3.03
C ALA A 132 -1.81 3.72 4.31
N PRO A 133 -3.03 3.50 4.83
CA PRO A 133 -3.22 2.59 5.95
C PRO A 133 -2.80 1.15 5.64
N LEU A 134 -2.92 0.68 4.40
CA LEU A 134 -2.41 -0.65 4.01
C LEU A 134 -0.88 -0.71 4.10
N THR A 135 -0.17 0.34 3.67
CA THR A 135 1.29 0.44 3.82
C THR A 135 1.72 0.42 5.30
N PHE A 136 0.99 1.12 6.16
CA PHE A 136 1.25 1.07 7.60
C PHE A 136 1.07 -0.35 8.16
N ALA A 137 -0.02 -1.03 7.82
CA ALA A 137 -0.24 -2.41 8.24
C ALA A 137 0.90 -3.34 7.76
N GLY A 138 1.30 -3.22 6.50
CA GLY A 138 2.43 -3.97 5.95
C GLY A 138 3.75 -3.68 6.66
N ALA A 139 4.01 -2.42 7.01
CA ALA A 139 5.22 -2.02 7.74
C ALA A 139 5.29 -2.60 9.16
N VAL A 140 4.15 -2.67 9.87
CA VAL A 140 4.05 -3.35 11.17
C VAL A 140 4.29 -4.85 11.02
N CYS A 141 3.59 -5.51 10.11
CA CYS A 141 3.73 -6.96 9.88
C CYS A 141 5.16 -7.33 9.44
N ARG A 142 5.79 -6.51 8.59
CA ARG A 142 7.17 -6.74 8.16
C ARG A 142 8.16 -6.75 9.33
N GLN A 143 8.01 -5.85 10.30
CA GLN A 143 8.87 -5.82 11.48
C GLN A 143 8.68 -7.09 12.33
N ILE A 144 7.45 -7.53 12.54
CA ILE A 144 7.16 -8.77 13.27
C ILE A 144 7.77 -9.98 12.55
N LEU A 145 7.59 -10.08 11.24
CA LEU A 145 8.12 -11.17 10.43
C LEU A 145 9.66 -11.19 10.40
N SER A 146 10.28 -10.02 10.41
CA SER A 146 11.74 -9.90 10.37
C SER A 146 12.45 -10.54 11.56
N VAL A 147 11.80 -10.57 12.74
CA VAL A 147 12.30 -11.25 13.95
C VAL A 147 12.39 -12.78 13.73
N HIS A 148 11.57 -13.31 12.84
CA HIS A 148 11.57 -14.72 12.47
C HIS A 148 12.46 -15.03 11.26
N GLY A 149 13.31 -14.10 10.83
CA GLY A 149 14.20 -14.28 9.69
C GLY A 149 13.54 -14.12 8.33
N ILE A 150 12.25 -13.74 8.28
CA ILE A 150 11.54 -13.51 7.01
C ILE A 150 11.87 -12.11 6.50
N ARG A 151 12.30 -12.04 5.24
CA ARG A 151 12.62 -10.77 4.55
C ARG A 151 11.70 -10.54 3.38
N ILE A 152 11.30 -9.29 3.17
CA ILE A 152 10.37 -8.90 2.11
C ILE A 152 10.94 -7.68 1.40
N GLY A 153 11.03 -7.75 0.09
CA GLY A 153 11.43 -6.62 -0.75
C GLY A 153 10.67 -6.62 -2.07
N ALA A 154 10.43 -5.43 -2.60
CA ALA A 154 9.75 -5.25 -3.87
C ALA A 154 10.41 -4.14 -4.67
N HIS A 155 10.34 -4.25 -6.00
CA HIS A 155 10.81 -3.23 -6.91
C HIS A 155 9.89 -3.08 -8.13
N ALA A 156 10.08 -1.99 -8.87
CA ALA A 156 9.39 -1.80 -10.14
C ALA A 156 10.13 -2.58 -11.24
N LEU A 157 9.70 -3.80 -11.54
CA LEU A 157 10.30 -4.61 -12.60
C LEU A 157 10.14 -3.98 -13.98
N ARG A 158 9.02 -3.31 -14.25
CA ARG A 158 8.78 -2.67 -15.54
C ARG A 158 7.89 -1.44 -15.38
N ILE A 159 8.21 -0.39 -16.12
CA ILE A 159 7.34 0.78 -16.32
C ILE A 159 7.26 1.03 -17.82
N ALA A 160 6.07 1.02 -18.38
CA ALA A 160 5.82 1.06 -19.83
C ALA A 160 6.66 0.01 -20.58
N SER A 161 7.59 0.44 -21.43
CA SER A 161 8.48 -0.41 -22.20
C SER A 161 9.82 -0.70 -21.52
N VAL A 162 10.17 0.03 -20.48
CA VAL A 162 11.47 -0.06 -19.78
C VAL A 162 11.40 -1.11 -18.68
N THR A 163 12.34 -2.07 -18.71
CA THR A 163 12.40 -3.17 -17.74
C THR A 163 13.66 -3.07 -16.90
N ASP A 164 13.53 -3.29 -15.60
CA ASP A 164 14.61 -3.51 -14.66
C ASP A 164 15.09 -4.97 -14.69
N THR A 165 16.15 -5.30 -13.98
CA THR A 165 16.60 -6.67 -13.75
C THR A 165 15.60 -7.38 -12.83
N ALA A 166 15.17 -8.59 -13.21
CA ALA A 166 14.32 -9.43 -12.35
C ALA A 166 15.13 -10.00 -11.16
N PHE A 167 14.43 -10.43 -10.10
CA PHE A 167 15.10 -11.21 -9.04
C PHE A 167 15.69 -12.51 -9.59
N ASP A 168 16.84 -12.89 -9.05
CA ASP A 168 17.38 -14.22 -9.31
C ASP A 168 16.42 -15.29 -8.75
N PRO A 169 15.99 -16.28 -9.56
CA PRO A 169 14.99 -17.27 -9.14
C PRO A 169 15.53 -18.28 -8.11
N VAL A 170 16.84 -18.31 -7.87
CA VAL A 170 17.50 -19.28 -6.99
C VAL A 170 17.97 -18.63 -5.69
N GLU A 171 18.59 -17.46 -5.78
CA GLU A 171 19.19 -16.80 -4.63
C GLU A 171 18.95 -15.29 -4.65
N ILE A 172 18.33 -14.79 -3.58
CA ILE A 172 18.09 -13.36 -3.38
C ILE A 172 18.79 -12.95 -2.08
N PRO A 173 19.85 -12.12 -2.14
CA PRO A 173 20.56 -11.67 -0.95
C PRO A 173 19.66 -10.81 -0.05
N ASP A 174 19.69 -11.04 1.27
CA ASP A 174 18.96 -10.23 2.26
C ASP A 174 19.28 -8.73 2.14
N ALA A 175 20.55 -8.40 1.91
CA ALA A 175 20.99 -7.02 1.73
C ALA A 175 20.30 -6.32 0.54
N LEU A 176 19.98 -7.05 -0.53
CA LEU A 176 19.21 -6.53 -1.66
C LEU A 176 17.78 -6.20 -1.23
N LEU A 177 17.09 -7.12 -0.54
CA LEU A 177 15.73 -6.89 -0.06
C LEU A 177 15.66 -5.72 0.93
N GLU A 178 16.63 -5.61 1.82
CA GLU A 178 16.73 -4.47 2.74
C GLU A 178 16.92 -3.16 2.00
N ARG A 179 17.84 -3.09 1.03
CA ARG A 179 18.06 -1.90 0.20
C ARG A 179 16.77 -1.49 -0.52
N LEU A 180 16.13 -2.41 -1.23
CA LEU A 180 14.87 -2.15 -1.96
C LEU A 180 13.76 -1.66 -1.03
N SER A 181 13.75 -2.11 0.22
CA SER A 181 12.75 -1.72 1.22
C SER A 181 12.93 -0.31 1.77
N THR A 182 14.06 0.35 1.52
CA THR A 182 14.35 1.71 2.00
C THR A 182 14.36 2.76 0.90
N GLU A 183 14.55 2.36 -0.35
CA GLU A 183 14.61 3.26 -1.50
C GLU A 183 13.23 3.76 -1.91
N TYR A 184 13.14 5.03 -2.30
CA TYR A 184 11.89 5.63 -2.80
C TYR A 184 11.50 5.07 -4.17
N PHE A 185 12.44 5.03 -5.11
CA PHE A 185 12.26 4.42 -6.43
C PHE A 185 13.08 3.13 -6.47
N SER A 186 12.46 2.04 -6.00
CA SER A 186 13.13 0.77 -5.77
C SER A 186 13.38 0.05 -7.10
N LEU A 187 14.66 -0.13 -7.46
CA LEU A 187 15.14 -0.86 -8.62
C LEU A 187 16.33 -1.74 -8.24
N ILE A 188 16.46 -2.90 -8.89
CA ILE A 188 17.66 -3.75 -8.77
C ILE A 188 18.81 -3.08 -9.50
N ASP A 189 18.60 -2.69 -10.76
CA ASP A 189 19.52 -1.90 -11.54
C ASP A 189 19.07 -0.43 -11.63
N ARG A 190 19.73 0.44 -10.89
CA ARG A 190 19.42 1.88 -10.88
C ARG A 190 19.61 2.59 -12.22
N SER A 191 20.32 1.98 -13.17
CA SER A 191 20.53 2.57 -14.49
C SER A 191 19.22 2.71 -15.28
N ALA A 192 18.21 1.89 -14.98
CA ALA A 192 16.90 1.95 -15.61
C ALA A 192 16.02 3.14 -15.13
N GLU A 193 16.35 3.77 -13.97
CA GLU A 193 15.50 4.80 -13.36
C GLU A 193 15.25 5.99 -14.29
N ALA A 194 16.27 6.49 -14.94
CA ALA A 194 16.13 7.66 -15.80
C ALA A 194 15.19 7.41 -16.99
N ALA A 195 15.30 6.25 -17.61
CA ALA A 195 14.44 5.86 -18.73
C ALA A 195 12.99 5.61 -18.27
N MET A 196 12.77 4.96 -17.12
CA MET A 196 11.44 4.76 -16.55
C MET A 196 10.76 6.09 -16.22
N ARG A 197 11.49 7.04 -15.66
CA ARG A 197 10.95 8.38 -15.37
C ARG A 197 10.61 9.15 -16.64
N GLN A 198 11.36 8.98 -17.73
CA GLN A 198 11.04 9.58 -19.03
C GLN A 198 9.73 9.05 -19.60
N GLU A 199 9.44 7.75 -19.48
CA GLU A 199 8.15 7.17 -19.90
C GLU A 199 6.97 7.78 -19.12
N ILE A 200 7.11 7.91 -17.79
CA ILE A 200 6.08 8.53 -16.94
C ILE A 200 5.87 10.01 -17.35
N GLU A 201 6.95 10.75 -17.58
CA GLU A 201 6.86 12.15 -17.97
C GLU A 201 6.25 12.33 -19.37
N ALA A 202 6.57 11.44 -20.30
CA ALA A 202 5.99 11.44 -21.64
C ALA A 202 4.47 11.25 -21.59
N ALA A 203 3.98 10.25 -20.87
CA ALA A 203 2.55 10.01 -20.68
C ALA A 203 1.86 11.23 -20.02
N ARG A 204 2.46 11.79 -18.99
CA ARG A 204 1.94 12.96 -18.28
C ARG A 204 1.73 14.17 -19.20
N LYS A 205 2.63 14.40 -20.17
CA LYS A 205 2.50 15.49 -21.16
C LYS A 205 1.26 15.36 -22.04
N PHE A 206 0.78 14.14 -22.22
CA PHE A 206 -0.45 13.83 -22.95
C PHE A 206 -1.68 13.66 -22.06
N ALA A 207 -1.58 14.01 -20.76
CA ALA A 207 -2.61 13.77 -19.74
C ALA A 207 -3.03 12.28 -19.66
N ASP A 208 -2.08 11.39 -19.85
CA ASP A 208 -2.24 9.94 -19.82
C ASP A 208 -1.37 9.31 -18.72
N SER A 209 -1.44 8.00 -18.56
CA SER A 209 -0.67 7.22 -17.61
C SER A 209 -0.05 6.00 -18.27
N VAL A 210 0.99 5.45 -17.65
CA VAL A 210 1.63 4.20 -18.06
C VAL A 210 1.34 3.12 -17.04
N GLY A 211 1.23 1.88 -17.52
CA GLY A 211 1.21 0.70 -16.68
C GLY A 211 2.62 0.22 -16.32
N GLY A 212 2.68 -0.77 -15.43
CA GLY A 212 3.95 -1.36 -15.01
C GLY A 212 3.75 -2.72 -14.37
N VAL A 213 4.88 -3.31 -13.95
CA VAL A 213 4.94 -4.57 -13.21
C VAL A 213 5.76 -4.33 -11.95
N VAL A 214 5.24 -4.73 -10.81
CA VAL A 214 5.96 -4.79 -9.55
C VAL A 214 6.31 -6.25 -9.28
N GLU A 215 7.57 -6.51 -8.99
CA GLU A 215 8.03 -7.82 -8.52
C GLU A 215 8.30 -7.74 -7.02
N CYS A 216 7.85 -8.76 -6.29
CA CYS A 216 8.00 -8.86 -4.85
C CYS A 216 8.59 -10.21 -4.48
N ALA A 217 9.62 -10.22 -3.66
CA ALA A 217 10.24 -11.43 -3.14
C ALA A 217 10.09 -11.51 -1.62
N VAL A 218 9.85 -12.72 -1.15
CA VAL A 218 9.82 -13.07 0.28
C VAL A 218 10.76 -14.24 0.50
N THR A 219 11.75 -14.06 1.38
CA THR A 219 12.73 -15.09 1.73
C THR A 219 12.61 -15.50 3.21
N GLY A 220 13.19 -16.62 3.60
CA GLY A 220 13.18 -17.10 4.97
C GLY A 220 11.84 -17.66 5.45
N VAL A 221 10.89 -17.89 4.56
CA VAL A 221 9.59 -18.50 4.92
C VAL A 221 9.78 -19.98 5.22
N PRO A 222 9.38 -20.47 6.40
CA PRO A 222 9.47 -21.90 6.72
C PRO A 222 8.61 -22.73 5.76
N ALA A 223 9.11 -23.91 5.40
CA ALA A 223 8.34 -24.86 4.62
C ALA A 223 7.07 -25.29 5.38
N GLY A 224 5.97 -25.48 4.64
CA GLY A 224 4.68 -25.92 5.20
C GLY A 224 3.73 -24.79 5.58
N ILE A 225 4.07 -23.52 5.29
CA ILE A 225 3.14 -22.40 5.42
C ILE A 225 2.23 -22.35 4.21
N GLY A 226 0.95 -21.99 4.44
CA GLY A 226 -0.10 -21.94 3.44
C GLY A 226 -0.96 -23.19 3.44
N SER A 227 -2.01 -23.16 2.62
CA SER A 227 -2.99 -24.26 2.50
C SER A 227 -2.99 -24.85 1.10
N PRO A 228 -3.22 -26.18 0.96
CA PRO A 228 -2.98 -26.86 -0.32
C PRO A 228 -4.03 -26.58 -1.41
N MET A 229 -5.26 -26.17 -1.07
CA MET A 229 -6.32 -25.94 -2.07
C MET A 229 -6.92 -24.54 -2.00
N PHE A 230 -7.36 -24.12 -0.81
CA PHE A 230 -8.00 -22.82 -0.58
C PHE A 230 -7.18 -22.07 0.46
N CYS A 231 -7.17 -20.77 0.42
CA CYS A 231 -6.36 -19.91 1.33
C CYS A 231 -4.84 -20.16 1.23
N GLY A 232 -4.35 -20.62 0.09
CA GLY A 232 -2.93 -20.65 -0.22
C GLY A 232 -2.37 -19.23 -0.40
N VAL A 233 -1.06 -19.07 -0.24
CA VAL A 233 -0.38 -17.78 -0.44
C VAL A 233 -0.63 -17.24 -1.86
N GLU A 234 -0.55 -18.09 -2.87
CA GLU A 234 -0.85 -17.74 -4.26
C GLU A 234 -2.31 -17.30 -4.46
N THR A 235 -3.24 -18.06 -3.89
CA THR A 235 -4.68 -17.76 -4.00
C THR A 235 -5.01 -16.38 -3.44
N GLY A 236 -4.46 -16.04 -2.28
CA GLY A 236 -4.65 -14.72 -1.68
C GLY A 236 -4.08 -13.60 -2.53
N SER A 237 -2.86 -13.74 -3.03
CA SER A 237 -2.19 -12.76 -3.89
C SER A 237 -2.94 -12.57 -5.21
N TYR A 238 -3.29 -13.66 -5.89
CA TYR A 238 -3.95 -13.61 -7.20
C TYR A 238 -5.34 -13.00 -7.13
N THR A 239 -6.13 -13.37 -6.12
CA THR A 239 -7.52 -12.88 -5.97
C THR A 239 -7.59 -11.39 -5.65
N HIS A 240 -6.59 -10.83 -4.97
CA HIS A 240 -6.59 -9.44 -4.54
C HIS A 240 -5.82 -8.49 -5.47
N LEU A 241 -4.95 -9.01 -6.35
CA LEU A 241 -4.20 -8.22 -7.32
C LEU A 241 -4.92 -8.08 -8.67
N THR A 242 -5.92 -8.90 -8.96
CA THR A 242 -6.66 -8.90 -10.23
C THR A 242 -8.01 -8.19 -10.17
N LEU A 243 -8.36 -7.58 -9.06
CA LEU A 243 -9.55 -6.75 -8.85
C LEU A 243 -9.16 -5.29 -8.67
#